data_78db6250f5bb3bf0dbcdb2e11eed8740
#
_entry.id   78db6250f5bb3bf0dbcdb2e11eed8740
#
_cell.length_a   1.000
_cell.length_b   1.000
_cell.length_c   1.000
_cell.angle_alpha   90.00
_cell.angle_beta   90.00
_cell.angle_gamma   90.00
#
_symmetry.space_group_name_H-M   'P 1'
#
loop_
_entity.id
_entity.type
_entity.pdbx_description
1 polymer ?
#
loop_
_entity_poly.entity_id
_entity_poly.type
_entity_poly.pdbx_seq_one_letter_code
_entity_poly.pdbx_strand_id
1 'polypeptide(L)'
;MIGSIIGDIVASIYEFHNIKTKDFSLFSDRSGYTDDSILTIATAKWILEGASKSDSGMYYYRYGANYPHPLGGYGSGFQKWLWQAENGNFEPYTSCGNGSAMRVGPVGWAFNTIEDVLEYAKHSAESTHNHPEGIKGAQATAICVLLGRKGFGKEKIRSEISTRFGYNLNFTCDEIRDTYKWGGICQDTVPQAIVAFLDGNDFEDCIRNAVSIGGDSDTLACITGSIAEAYFGVPEEMYKEAFNRLTPHFKNVVTEFEEKFGNKILNNGNLTKKDV
;
A
#
# COMPACT_ATOMS: atom_id res chain seq x y z
N MET A 1 -8.07 -2.47 -3.80
CA MET A 1 -7.03 -1.42 -3.76
C MET A 1 -7.42 -0.16 -2.99
N ILE A 2 -8.71 0.03 -2.73
CA ILE A 2 -9.17 1.20 -1.97
C ILE A 2 -8.65 1.22 -0.53
N GLY A 3 -8.37 0.06 0.06
CA GLY A 3 -7.81 -0.02 1.41
C GLY A 3 -6.46 0.67 1.58
N SER A 4 -5.59 0.62 0.54
CA SER A 4 -4.34 1.39 0.52
C SER A 4 -4.63 2.90 0.60
N ILE A 5 -5.57 3.36 -0.21
CA ILE A 5 -5.96 4.77 -0.29
C ILE A 5 -6.60 5.24 1.02
N ILE A 6 -7.42 4.40 1.66
CA ILE A 6 -8.01 4.71 2.97
C ILE A 6 -6.91 4.86 4.02
N GLY A 7 -5.97 3.91 4.07
CA GLY A 7 -4.85 3.94 5.01
C GLY A 7 -4.04 5.23 4.86
N ASP A 8 -3.64 5.55 3.64
CA ASP A 8 -2.94 6.78 3.30
C ASP A 8 -3.71 8.03 3.77
N ILE A 9 -4.96 8.21 3.34
CA ILE A 9 -5.77 9.39 3.68
C ILE A 9 -5.96 9.53 5.19
N VAL A 10 -6.27 8.44 5.91
CA VAL A 10 -6.45 8.47 7.36
C VAL A 10 -5.17 8.90 8.05
N ALA A 11 -4.03 8.39 7.63
CA ALA A 11 -2.75 8.60 8.29
C ALA A 11 -1.99 9.84 7.82
N SER A 12 -2.37 10.46 6.71
CA SER A 12 -1.69 11.60 6.08
C SER A 12 -1.39 12.79 7.01
N ILE A 13 -2.27 13.05 7.98
CA ILE A 13 -2.09 14.14 8.97
C ILE A 13 -1.15 13.75 10.11
N TYR A 14 -0.81 12.48 10.23
CA TYR A 14 0.03 11.94 11.30
C TYR A 14 1.46 11.63 10.84
N GLU A 15 1.78 11.74 9.55
CA GLU A 15 3.11 11.49 8.99
C GLU A 15 4.20 12.26 9.76
N PHE A 16 4.06 13.57 9.86
CA PHE A 16 5.01 14.45 10.58
C PHE A 16 4.55 14.81 12.01
N HIS A 17 3.38 14.35 12.43
CA HIS A 17 2.78 14.62 13.73
C HIS A 17 2.31 13.29 14.36
N ASN A 18 3.27 12.39 14.56
CA ASN A 18 2.97 11.04 15.03
C ASN A 18 2.16 11.03 16.33
N ILE A 19 1.25 10.10 16.41
CA ILE A 19 0.49 9.76 17.61
C ILE A 19 0.83 8.34 18.07
N LYS A 20 0.68 8.10 19.38
CA LYS A 20 0.99 6.80 20.02
C LYS A 20 -0.26 6.21 20.68
N THR A 21 -1.42 6.42 20.07
CA THR A 21 -2.72 5.95 20.56
C THR A 21 -3.59 5.48 19.41
N LYS A 22 -4.49 4.53 19.67
CA LYS A 22 -5.54 4.08 18.76
C LYS A 22 -6.81 4.95 18.85
N ASP A 23 -6.89 5.84 19.84
CA ASP A 23 -8.01 6.76 20.04
C ASP A 23 -7.76 8.06 19.26
N PHE A 24 -8.27 8.11 18.03
CA PHE A 24 -8.22 9.27 17.15
C PHE A 24 -9.35 9.22 16.11
N SER A 25 -9.71 10.37 15.55
CA SER A 25 -10.67 10.47 14.45
C SER A 25 -10.05 9.96 13.15
N LEU A 26 -10.68 9.00 12.48
CA LEU A 26 -10.16 8.40 11.23
C LEU A 26 -10.00 9.43 10.11
N PHE A 27 -10.97 10.29 9.95
CA PHE A 27 -10.95 11.34 8.92
C PHE A 27 -11.12 12.72 9.56
N SER A 28 -10.48 13.71 8.98
CA SER A 28 -10.62 15.11 9.30
C SER A 28 -10.66 15.95 8.02
N ASP A 29 -10.99 17.23 8.14
CA ASP A 29 -10.96 18.15 6.99
C ASP A 29 -9.56 18.35 6.41
N ARG A 30 -8.51 18.01 7.17
CA ARG A 30 -7.10 18.07 6.75
C ARG A 30 -6.58 16.78 6.12
N SER A 31 -7.31 15.68 6.28
CA SER A 31 -6.91 14.39 5.70
C SER A 31 -7.07 14.41 4.18
N GLY A 32 -6.05 13.99 3.47
CA GLY A 32 -6.04 13.92 2.01
C GLY A 32 -5.08 12.83 1.52
N TYR A 33 -5.15 12.49 0.27
CA TYR A 33 -4.24 11.51 -0.32
C TYR A 33 -2.83 12.09 -0.53
N THR A 34 -1.83 11.26 -0.31
CA THR A 34 -0.40 11.58 -0.50
C THR A 34 0.13 10.94 -1.78
N ASP A 35 1.45 10.87 -1.92
CA ASP A 35 2.11 10.14 -3.00
C ASP A 35 1.85 8.61 -2.92
N ASP A 36 1.54 8.07 -1.76
CA ASP A 36 1.13 6.68 -1.58
C ASP A 36 -0.08 6.32 -2.45
N SER A 37 -1.17 7.09 -2.35
CA SER A 37 -2.35 6.89 -3.19
C SER A 37 -2.07 7.17 -4.67
N ILE A 38 -1.34 8.24 -4.98
CA ILE A 38 -1.04 8.62 -6.37
C ILE A 38 -0.30 7.47 -7.06
N LEU A 39 0.74 6.92 -6.42
CA LEU A 39 1.56 5.87 -7.02
C LEU A 39 0.88 4.48 -6.96
N THR A 40 0.01 4.24 -5.98
CA THR A 40 -0.89 3.06 -5.96
C THR A 40 -1.84 3.09 -7.17
N ILE A 41 -2.45 4.24 -7.44
CA ILE A 41 -3.35 4.42 -8.60
C ILE A 41 -2.58 4.32 -9.93
N ALA A 42 -1.33 4.83 -9.97
CA ALA A 42 -0.45 4.65 -11.12
C ALA A 42 -0.16 3.16 -11.40
N THR A 43 0.10 2.37 -10.35
CA THR A 43 0.29 0.91 -10.46
C THR A 43 -0.98 0.23 -10.97
N ALA A 44 -2.15 0.62 -10.46
CA ALA A 44 -3.43 0.09 -10.94
C ALA A 44 -3.66 0.41 -12.43
N LYS A 45 -3.35 1.62 -12.87
CA LYS A 45 -3.48 2.03 -14.28
C LYS A 45 -2.51 1.27 -15.18
N TRP A 46 -1.27 1.07 -14.75
CA TRP A 46 -0.31 0.20 -15.45
C TRP A 46 -0.86 -1.21 -15.66
N ILE A 47 -1.47 -1.80 -14.63
CA ILE A 47 -2.07 -3.14 -14.70
C ILE A 47 -3.28 -3.16 -15.63
N LEU A 48 -4.15 -2.16 -15.56
CA LEU A 48 -5.33 -2.03 -16.43
C LEU A 48 -4.95 -1.96 -17.92
N GLU A 49 -3.82 -1.36 -18.24
CA GLU A 49 -3.28 -1.22 -19.59
C GLU A 49 -2.34 -2.37 -20.02
N GLY A 50 -2.37 -3.50 -19.28
CA GLY A 50 -1.72 -4.75 -19.69
C GLY A 50 -0.42 -5.08 -18.98
N ALA A 51 0.01 -4.26 -18.02
CA ALA A 51 1.17 -4.51 -17.15
C ALA A 51 2.47 -4.86 -17.92
N SER A 52 2.76 -4.10 -19.01
CA SER A 52 4.02 -4.29 -19.74
C SER A 52 5.22 -4.15 -18.79
N LYS A 53 6.11 -5.13 -18.82
CA LYS A 53 7.22 -5.25 -17.85
C LYS A 53 8.20 -4.06 -17.91
N SER A 54 8.32 -3.42 -19.07
CA SER A 54 9.23 -2.28 -19.28
C SER A 54 8.62 -0.94 -18.88
N ASP A 55 7.32 -0.83 -18.63
CA ASP A 55 6.61 0.44 -18.71
C ASP A 55 6.14 0.99 -17.36
N SER A 56 6.28 0.26 -16.25
CA SER A 56 5.82 0.73 -14.92
C SER A 56 6.37 2.12 -14.57
N GLY A 57 7.65 2.38 -14.88
CA GLY A 57 8.29 3.67 -14.66
C GLY A 57 7.60 4.83 -15.40
N MET A 58 7.11 4.59 -16.61
CA MET A 58 6.37 5.61 -17.38
C MET A 58 5.08 6.03 -16.68
N TYR A 59 4.37 5.08 -16.04
CA TYR A 59 3.17 5.40 -15.26
C TYR A 59 3.50 6.20 -14.01
N TYR A 60 4.56 5.84 -13.28
CA TYR A 60 5.01 6.61 -12.13
C TYR A 60 5.46 8.03 -12.51
N TYR A 61 6.15 8.18 -13.61
CA TYR A 61 6.50 9.50 -14.14
C TYR A 61 5.26 10.31 -14.50
N ARG A 62 4.33 9.76 -15.30
CA ARG A 62 3.11 10.47 -15.71
C ARG A 62 2.28 10.93 -14.52
N TYR A 63 2.09 10.06 -13.52
CA TYR A 63 1.33 10.41 -12.32
C TYR A 63 2.10 11.40 -11.44
N GLY A 64 3.38 11.22 -11.22
CA GLY A 64 4.21 12.15 -10.47
C GLY A 64 4.26 13.55 -11.11
N ALA A 65 4.41 13.63 -12.43
CA ALA A 65 4.43 14.89 -13.16
C ALA A 65 3.06 15.61 -13.19
N ASN A 66 1.95 14.86 -13.26
CA ASN A 66 0.60 15.43 -13.25
C ASN A 66 0.12 15.84 -11.85
N TYR A 67 0.74 15.31 -10.79
CA TYR A 67 0.44 15.62 -9.39
C TYR A 67 1.74 16.01 -8.65
N PRO A 68 2.38 17.15 -9.01
CA PRO A 68 3.74 17.47 -8.57
C PRO A 68 3.83 17.87 -7.09
N HIS A 69 2.71 18.16 -6.44
CA HIS A 69 2.65 18.67 -5.07
C HIS A 69 1.63 17.88 -4.24
N PRO A 70 1.86 16.57 -3.98
CA PRO A 70 0.99 15.82 -3.08
C PRO A 70 1.10 16.34 -1.65
N LEU A 71 0.12 16.04 -0.83
CA LEU A 71 0.23 16.25 0.61
C LEU A 71 1.45 15.44 1.12
N GLY A 72 2.27 16.01 2.01
CA GLY A 72 3.52 15.39 2.47
C GLY A 72 4.71 15.52 1.49
N GLY A 73 4.43 15.58 0.19
CA GLY A 73 5.44 15.66 -0.87
C GLY A 73 5.96 14.29 -1.29
N TYR A 74 6.72 14.23 -2.37
CA TYR A 74 7.45 13.01 -2.75
C TYR A 74 8.77 12.92 -1.99
N GLY A 75 9.23 11.71 -1.68
CA GLY A 75 10.58 11.48 -1.19
C GLY A 75 11.65 12.07 -2.14
N SER A 76 12.72 12.62 -1.58
CA SER A 76 13.76 13.35 -2.34
C SER A 76 14.39 12.54 -3.48
N GLY A 77 14.55 11.23 -3.30
CA GLY A 77 15.04 10.33 -4.35
C GLY A 77 14.08 10.25 -5.54
N PHE A 78 12.79 10.14 -5.28
CA PHE A 78 11.76 10.09 -6.31
C PHE A 78 11.58 11.43 -7.03
N GLN A 79 11.67 12.56 -6.31
CA GLN A 79 11.66 13.90 -6.92
C GLN A 79 12.82 14.08 -7.91
N LYS A 80 14.03 13.65 -7.52
CA LYS A 80 15.18 13.67 -8.41
C LYS A 80 14.98 12.77 -9.62
N TRP A 81 14.43 11.59 -9.42
CA TRP A 81 14.13 10.66 -10.52
C TRP A 81 13.05 11.22 -11.47
N LEU A 82 12.02 11.89 -10.98
CA LEU A 82 11.02 12.58 -11.83
C LEU A 82 11.68 13.62 -12.73
N TRP A 83 12.60 14.41 -12.19
CA TRP A 83 13.35 15.39 -12.99
C TRP A 83 14.25 14.73 -14.04
N GLN A 84 14.86 13.60 -13.73
CA GLN A 84 15.64 12.81 -14.69
C GLN A 84 14.75 12.20 -15.78
N ALA A 85 13.60 11.67 -15.41
CA ALA A 85 12.65 11.07 -16.32
C ALA A 85 12.04 12.10 -17.30
N GLU A 86 11.81 13.33 -16.86
CA GLU A 86 11.41 14.46 -17.72
C GLU A 86 12.42 14.72 -18.85
N ASN A 87 13.70 14.46 -18.60
CA ASN A 87 14.78 14.57 -19.57
C ASN A 87 15.08 13.24 -20.31
N GLY A 88 14.16 12.27 -20.25
CA GLY A 88 14.24 10.98 -20.94
C GLY A 88 15.10 9.92 -20.26
N ASN A 89 15.57 10.16 -19.03
CA ASN A 89 16.35 9.19 -18.26
C ASN A 89 15.46 8.51 -17.20
N PHE A 90 15.07 7.27 -17.45
CA PHE A 90 14.25 6.42 -16.58
C PHE A 90 15.08 5.42 -15.76
N GLU A 91 16.40 5.59 -15.69
CA GLU A 91 17.24 4.68 -14.91
C GLU A 91 16.87 4.69 -13.43
N PRO A 92 16.73 3.52 -12.79
CA PRO A 92 16.40 3.42 -11.38
C PRO A 92 17.57 3.94 -10.52
N TYR A 93 17.23 4.43 -9.32
CA TYR A 93 18.22 5.03 -8.41
C TYR A 93 18.58 4.16 -7.20
N THR A 94 18.36 2.86 -7.31
CA THR A 94 18.74 1.82 -6.33
C THR A 94 18.21 2.10 -4.92
N SER A 95 16.97 2.57 -4.84
CA SER A 95 16.31 2.83 -3.57
C SER A 95 15.93 1.52 -2.85
N CYS A 96 16.11 1.49 -1.53
CA CYS A 96 15.51 0.52 -0.61
C CYS A 96 14.33 1.14 0.17
N GLY A 97 13.89 2.34 -0.21
CA GLY A 97 12.76 3.04 0.39
C GLY A 97 11.46 2.23 0.33
N ASN A 98 10.53 2.56 1.21
CA ASN A 98 9.24 1.89 1.32
C ASN A 98 8.27 2.24 0.17
N GLY A 99 8.61 3.20 -0.68
CA GLY A 99 7.83 3.63 -1.85
C GLY A 99 7.52 2.53 -2.87
N SER A 100 8.30 1.45 -2.92
CA SER A 100 7.97 0.27 -3.72
C SER A 100 6.86 -0.59 -3.09
N ALA A 101 6.83 -0.67 -1.76
CA ALA A 101 5.88 -1.48 -1.01
C ALA A 101 4.51 -0.77 -0.87
N MET A 102 4.50 0.56 -0.66
CA MET A 102 3.26 1.33 -0.49
C MET A 102 2.34 1.22 -1.71
N ARG A 103 2.91 1.25 -2.92
CA ARG A 103 2.16 1.32 -4.18
C ARG A 103 1.78 -0.03 -4.79
N VAL A 104 2.29 -1.16 -4.24
CA VAL A 104 2.23 -2.47 -4.92
C VAL A 104 0.92 -3.24 -4.70
N GLY A 105 0.06 -2.80 -3.79
CA GLY A 105 -1.20 -3.48 -3.45
C GLY A 105 -2.00 -3.98 -4.66
N PRO A 106 -2.17 -3.20 -5.75
CA PRO A 106 -2.87 -3.63 -6.96
C PRO A 106 -2.31 -4.90 -7.61
N VAL A 107 -1.01 -5.16 -7.51
CA VAL A 107 -0.40 -6.39 -8.04
C VAL A 107 -0.95 -7.64 -7.33
N GLY A 108 -1.06 -7.61 -6.00
CA GLY A 108 -1.64 -8.71 -5.23
C GLY A 108 -3.11 -8.98 -5.55
N TRP A 109 -3.84 -7.99 -6.07
CA TRP A 109 -5.23 -8.13 -6.53
C TRP A 109 -5.32 -8.70 -7.94
N ALA A 110 -4.45 -8.29 -8.86
CA ALA A 110 -4.58 -8.59 -10.29
C ALA A 110 -4.09 -9.97 -10.69
N PHE A 111 -3.08 -10.50 -10.01
CA PHE A 111 -2.44 -11.77 -10.38
C PHE A 111 -2.80 -12.89 -9.41
N ASN A 112 -2.86 -14.14 -9.92
CA ASN A 112 -3.48 -15.27 -9.20
C ASN A 112 -2.48 -16.32 -8.70
N THR A 113 -1.24 -16.31 -9.16
CA THR A 113 -0.18 -17.24 -8.70
C THR A 113 0.86 -16.48 -7.88
N ILE A 114 1.56 -17.19 -7.00
CA ILE A 114 2.68 -16.62 -6.25
C ILE A 114 3.77 -16.13 -7.20
N GLU A 115 4.05 -16.92 -8.23
CA GLU A 115 5.06 -16.64 -9.23
C GLU A 115 4.78 -15.34 -9.97
N ASP A 116 3.55 -15.17 -10.49
CA ASP A 116 3.16 -13.95 -11.18
C ASP A 116 3.21 -12.73 -10.22
N VAL A 117 2.70 -12.88 -9.00
CA VAL A 117 2.72 -11.77 -8.02
C VAL A 117 4.15 -11.36 -7.68
N LEU A 118 5.07 -12.31 -7.50
CA LEU A 118 6.48 -12.00 -7.26
C LEU A 118 7.12 -11.31 -8.46
N GLU A 119 6.82 -11.75 -9.68
CA GLU A 119 7.36 -11.20 -10.91
C GLU A 119 6.86 -9.76 -11.13
N TYR A 120 5.54 -9.53 -11.07
CA TYR A 120 4.98 -8.21 -11.32
C TYR A 120 5.23 -7.21 -10.17
N ALA A 121 5.33 -7.67 -8.92
CA ALA A 121 5.78 -6.83 -7.82
C ALA A 121 7.23 -6.38 -8.01
N LYS A 122 8.11 -7.26 -8.50
CA LYS A 122 9.47 -6.92 -8.88
C LYS A 122 9.48 -5.86 -10.00
N HIS A 123 8.72 -6.04 -11.08
CA HIS A 123 8.65 -5.07 -12.19
C HIS A 123 8.10 -3.71 -11.73
N SER A 124 7.12 -3.69 -10.82
CA SER A 124 6.64 -2.46 -10.18
C SER A 124 7.74 -1.74 -9.40
N ALA A 125 8.59 -2.48 -8.68
CA ALA A 125 9.65 -1.92 -7.86
C ALA A 125 10.85 -1.44 -8.70
N GLU A 126 11.32 -2.26 -9.64
CA GLU A 126 12.60 -2.10 -10.35
C GLU A 126 12.76 -0.78 -11.09
N SER A 127 11.68 -0.14 -11.52
CA SER A 127 11.72 1.14 -12.23
C SER A 127 12.31 2.29 -11.38
N THR A 128 12.32 2.15 -10.06
CA THR A 128 12.85 3.15 -9.11
C THR A 128 13.59 2.52 -7.95
N HIS A 129 13.06 1.43 -7.39
CA HIS A 129 13.53 0.75 -6.17
C HIS A 129 14.15 -0.61 -6.50
N ASN A 130 15.19 -0.61 -7.33
CA ASN A 130 15.88 -1.83 -7.78
C ASN A 130 16.91 -2.38 -6.77
N HIS A 131 16.98 -1.82 -5.56
CA HIS A 131 17.73 -2.43 -4.46
C HIS A 131 17.02 -3.74 -4.02
N PRO A 132 17.77 -4.81 -3.66
CA PRO A 132 17.15 -6.08 -3.24
C PRO A 132 16.09 -5.92 -2.15
N GLU A 133 16.31 -5.07 -1.16
CA GLU A 133 15.32 -4.81 -0.09
C GLU A 133 14.10 -4.03 -0.57
N GLY A 134 14.24 -3.13 -1.56
CA GLY A 134 13.09 -2.46 -2.18
C GLY A 134 12.19 -3.43 -2.95
N ILE A 135 12.79 -4.34 -3.72
CA ILE A 135 12.07 -5.41 -4.43
C ILE A 135 11.40 -6.37 -3.43
N LYS A 136 12.14 -6.78 -2.41
CA LYS A 136 11.66 -7.68 -1.34
C LYS A 136 10.44 -7.10 -0.61
N GLY A 137 10.47 -5.81 -0.27
CA GLY A 137 9.35 -5.15 0.40
C GLY A 137 8.08 -5.14 -0.45
N ALA A 138 8.20 -4.81 -1.74
CA ALA A 138 7.10 -4.87 -2.69
C ALA A 138 6.54 -6.30 -2.83
N GLN A 139 7.41 -7.29 -3.01
CA GLN A 139 7.01 -8.69 -3.13
C GLN A 139 6.30 -9.20 -1.88
N ALA A 140 6.82 -8.90 -0.69
CA ALA A 140 6.22 -9.33 0.58
C ALA A 140 4.81 -8.72 0.77
N THR A 141 4.64 -7.44 0.50
CA THR A 141 3.34 -6.76 0.56
C THR A 141 2.35 -7.37 -0.42
N ALA A 142 2.73 -7.54 -1.69
CA ALA A 142 1.85 -8.10 -2.71
C ALA A 142 1.44 -9.55 -2.41
N ILE A 143 2.34 -10.38 -1.86
CA ILE A 143 2.02 -11.76 -1.41
C ILE A 143 1.04 -11.75 -0.24
N CYS A 144 1.18 -10.83 0.74
CA CYS A 144 0.18 -10.68 1.81
C CYS A 144 -1.23 -10.40 1.24
N VAL A 145 -1.33 -9.48 0.25
CA VAL A 145 -2.59 -9.17 -0.41
C VAL A 145 -3.15 -10.41 -1.14
N LEU A 146 -2.33 -11.11 -1.92
CA LEU A 146 -2.74 -12.35 -2.59
C LEU A 146 -3.29 -13.39 -1.60
N LEU A 147 -2.55 -13.65 -0.53
CA LEU A 147 -2.94 -14.67 0.45
C LEU A 147 -4.20 -14.24 1.23
N GLY A 148 -4.33 -12.97 1.59
CA GLY A 148 -5.52 -12.42 2.24
C GLY A 148 -6.78 -12.63 1.40
N ARG A 149 -6.76 -12.21 0.11
CA ARG A 149 -7.92 -12.36 -0.79
C ARG A 149 -8.25 -13.82 -1.15
N LYS A 150 -7.26 -14.72 -1.04
CA LYS A 150 -7.46 -16.16 -1.19
C LYS A 150 -8.00 -16.85 0.08
N GLY A 151 -8.21 -16.11 1.16
CA GLY A 151 -8.80 -16.60 2.40
C GLY A 151 -7.84 -17.40 3.28
N PHE A 152 -6.53 -17.25 3.11
CA PHE A 152 -5.56 -17.85 4.03
C PHE A 152 -5.59 -17.14 5.39
N GLY A 153 -5.56 -17.91 6.48
CA GLY A 153 -5.52 -17.37 7.84
C GLY A 153 -4.21 -16.63 8.15
N LYS A 154 -4.26 -15.72 9.14
CA LYS A 154 -3.14 -14.85 9.54
C LYS A 154 -1.87 -15.61 9.86
N GLU A 155 -1.94 -16.75 10.56
CA GLU A 155 -0.77 -17.58 10.88
C GLU A 155 -0.10 -18.14 9.63
N LYS A 156 -0.88 -18.52 8.62
CA LYS A 156 -0.31 -18.97 7.33
C LYS A 156 0.37 -17.82 6.60
N ILE A 157 -0.23 -16.62 6.62
CA ILE A 157 0.38 -15.41 6.04
C ILE A 157 1.69 -15.08 6.77
N ARG A 158 1.68 -15.04 8.11
CA ARG A 158 2.87 -14.83 8.95
C ARG A 158 3.99 -15.79 8.58
N SER A 159 3.69 -17.11 8.57
CA SER A 159 4.67 -18.16 8.28
C SER A 159 5.24 -18.04 6.87
N GLU A 160 4.39 -17.79 5.86
CA GLU A 160 4.82 -17.66 4.47
C GLU A 160 5.77 -16.45 4.28
N ILE A 161 5.42 -15.31 4.85
CA ILE A 161 6.23 -14.09 4.75
C ILE A 161 7.55 -14.24 5.52
N SER A 162 7.52 -14.76 6.74
CA SER A 162 8.76 -14.97 7.51
C SER A 162 9.69 -15.97 6.84
N THR A 163 9.16 -17.06 6.30
CA THR A 163 9.97 -18.09 5.64
C THR A 163 10.55 -17.59 4.32
N ARG A 164 9.73 -16.95 3.49
CA ARG A 164 10.12 -16.54 2.13
C ARG A 164 11.04 -15.32 2.13
N PHE A 165 10.78 -14.34 2.99
CA PHE A 165 11.45 -13.05 2.97
C PHE A 165 12.38 -12.82 4.17
N GLY A 166 12.37 -13.70 5.18
CA GLY A 166 13.20 -13.57 6.37
C GLY A 166 12.81 -12.41 7.29
N TYR A 167 11.58 -11.85 7.15
CA TYR A 167 11.09 -10.83 8.05
C TYR A 167 10.77 -11.42 9.43
N ASN A 168 11.26 -10.76 10.48
CA ASN A 168 10.80 -11.03 11.85
C ASN A 168 9.41 -10.39 12.02
N LEU A 169 8.40 -11.23 12.24
CA LEU A 169 7.02 -10.81 12.52
C LEU A 169 6.58 -11.27 13.92
N ASN A 170 7.52 -11.63 14.81
CA ASN A 170 7.26 -12.12 16.17
C ASN A 170 7.32 -10.99 17.18
N PHE A 171 6.53 -9.95 16.95
CA PHE A 171 6.29 -8.85 17.87
C PHE A 171 4.86 -8.34 17.67
N THR A 172 4.39 -7.47 18.54
CA THR A 172 3.06 -6.84 18.45
C THR A 172 3.19 -5.33 18.30
N CYS A 173 2.12 -4.67 17.81
CA CYS A 173 2.05 -3.23 17.76
C CYS A 173 2.20 -2.59 19.15
N ASP A 174 1.65 -3.23 20.20
CA ASP A 174 1.73 -2.74 21.58
C ASP A 174 3.16 -2.74 22.10
N GLU A 175 3.95 -3.77 21.78
CA GLU A 175 5.36 -3.86 22.20
C GLU A 175 6.25 -2.77 21.56
N ILE A 176 5.95 -2.34 20.34
CA ILE A 176 6.79 -1.37 19.63
C ILE A 176 6.24 0.05 19.64
N ARG A 177 4.97 0.27 20.05
CA ARG A 177 4.27 1.56 19.92
C ARG A 177 5.08 2.73 20.46
N ASP A 178 5.61 2.61 21.68
CA ASP A 178 6.34 3.70 22.33
C ASP A 178 7.76 3.91 21.80
N THR A 179 8.35 2.87 21.21
CA THR A 179 9.77 2.85 20.84
C THR A 179 10.02 2.98 19.35
N TYR A 180 9.07 2.59 18.51
CA TYR A 180 9.20 2.69 17.05
C TYR A 180 9.31 4.15 16.62
N LYS A 181 10.25 4.41 15.74
CA LYS A 181 10.55 5.73 15.20
C LYS A 181 10.39 5.72 13.68
N TRP A 182 10.60 6.87 13.07
CA TRP A 182 10.59 7.04 11.62
C TRP A 182 11.52 6.03 10.94
N GLY A 183 10.97 5.28 9.99
CA GLY A 183 11.69 4.38 9.11
C GLY A 183 11.16 4.52 7.69
N GLY A 184 11.94 5.13 6.78
CA GLY A 184 11.54 5.33 5.38
C GLY A 184 12.04 4.23 4.43
N ILE A 185 12.53 3.09 4.96
CA ILE A 185 13.02 1.95 4.17
C ILE A 185 12.16 0.71 4.36
N CYS A 186 12.16 -0.18 3.38
CA CYS A 186 11.32 -1.38 3.41
C CYS A 186 11.55 -2.24 4.66
N GLN A 187 12.80 -2.38 5.12
CA GLN A 187 13.14 -3.22 6.26
C GLN A 187 12.52 -2.74 7.58
N ASP A 188 12.32 -1.41 7.70
CA ASP A 188 11.80 -0.76 8.90
C ASP A 188 10.31 -0.42 8.81
N THR A 189 9.69 -0.60 7.64
CA THR A 189 8.27 -0.27 7.40
C THR A 189 7.42 -1.50 7.15
N VAL A 190 7.88 -2.40 6.26
CA VAL A 190 7.04 -3.52 5.80
C VAL A 190 6.72 -4.53 6.90
N PRO A 191 7.67 -4.99 7.74
CA PRO A 191 7.34 -5.88 8.85
C PRO A 191 6.33 -5.28 9.82
N GLN A 192 6.46 -3.99 10.14
CA GLN A 192 5.57 -3.28 11.05
C GLN A 192 4.16 -3.15 10.47
N ALA A 193 4.05 -2.81 9.19
CA ALA A 193 2.76 -2.75 8.51
C ALA A 193 2.06 -4.12 8.43
N ILE A 194 2.82 -5.19 8.18
CA ILE A 194 2.28 -6.56 8.20
C ILE A 194 1.83 -6.94 9.62
N VAL A 195 2.59 -6.60 10.65
CA VAL A 195 2.20 -6.88 12.05
C VAL A 195 0.97 -6.05 12.45
N ALA A 196 0.84 -4.80 12.00
CA ALA A 196 -0.36 -4.00 12.24
C ALA A 196 -1.63 -4.67 11.66
N PHE A 197 -1.53 -5.33 10.51
CA PHE A 197 -2.59 -6.19 9.97
C PHE A 197 -2.79 -7.46 10.81
N LEU A 198 -1.71 -8.15 11.18
CA LEU A 198 -1.80 -9.42 11.91
C LEU A 198 -2.44 -9.25 13.30
N ASP A 199 -2.19 -8.13 13.97
CA ASP A 199 -2.75 -7.80 15.29
C ASP A 199 -4.19 -7.27 15.21
N GLY A 200 -4.63 -6.70 14.08
CA GLY A 200 -5.95 -6.09 13.95
C GLY A 200 -7.08 -7.13 13.90
N ASN A 201 -8.24 -6.79 14.44
CA ASN A 201 -9.41 -7.66 14.47
C ASN A 201 -10.37 -7.43 13.30
N ASP A 202 -10.32 -6.26 12.69
CA ASP A 202 -11.06 -5.84 11.50
C ASP A 202 -10.24 -4.81 10.71
N PHE A 203 -10.81 -4.29 9.62
CA PHE A 203 -10.15 -3.33 8.76
C PHE A 203 -9.76 -2.04 9.51
N GLU A 204 -10.70 -1.47 10.27
CA GLU A 204 -10.49 -0.23 11.02
C GLU A 204 -9.41 -0.43 12.10
N ASP A 205 -9.46 -1.53 12.82
CA ASP A 205 -8.48 -1.84 13.87
C ASP A 205 -7.07 -2.00 13.30
N CYS A 206 -6.92 -2.57 12.11
CA CYS A 206 -5.64 -2.63 11.39
C CYS A 206 -5.09 -1.23 11.09
N ILE A 207 -5.93 -0.32 10.57
CA ILE A 207 -5.53 1.07 10.29
C ILE A 207 -5.13 1.78 11.59
N ARG A 208 -5.91 1.62 12.66
CA ARG A 208 -5.60 2.20 13.97
C ARG A 208 -4.28 1.68 14.55
N ASN A 209 -4.01 0.39 14.38
CA ASN A 209 -2.71 -0.20 14.73
C ASN A 209 -1.57 0.50 14.00
N ALA A 210 -1.64 0.57 12.67
CA ALA A 210 -0.60 1.17 11.84
C ALA A 210 -0.32 2.63 12.20
N VAL A 211 -1.36 3.46 12.35
CA VAL A 211 -1.22 4.87 12.74
C VAL A 211 -0.64 5.01 14.15
N SER A 212 -1.09 4.17 15.09
CA SER A 212 -0.72 4.27 16.50
C SER A 212 0.73 3.94 16.81
N ILE A 213 1.44 3.24 15.94
CA ILE A 213 2.87 2.99 16.13
C ILE A 213 3.74 4.17 15.67
N GLY A 214 3.16 5.14 14.96
CA GLY A 214 3.88 6.32 14.45
C GLY A 214 4.85 5.98 13.32
N GLY A 215 5.92 6.75 13.20
CA GLY A 215 6.88 6.60 12.10
C GLY A 215 6.35 7.24 10.82
N ASP A 216 6.58 6.63 9.68
CA ASP A 216 6.03 6.93 8.36
C ASP A 216 4.58 6.42 8.30
N SER A 217 3.67 7.17 8.93
CA SER A 217 2.35 6.67 9.32
C SER A 217 1.44 6.42 8.13
N ASP A 218 1.48 7.26 7.10
CA ASP A 218 0.69 7.13 5.88
C ASP A 218 1.13 5.90 5.07
N THR A 219 2.43 5.71 4.87
CA THR A 219 2.97 4.51 4.23
C THR A 219 2.67 3.24 5.03
N LEU A 220 2.84 3.26 6.36
CA LEU A 220 2.47 2.12 7.21
C LEU A 220 1.00 1.76 7.05
N ALA A 221 0.11 2.76 7.13
CA ALA A 221 -1.32 2.54 7.01
C ALA A 221 -1.76 2.20 5.57
N CYS A 222 -1.08 2.72 4.55
CA CYS A 222 -1.28 2.36 3.14
C CYS A 222 -0.99 0.87 2.89
N ILE A 223 0.18 0.38 3.33
CA ILE A 223 0.56 -1.03 3.21
C ILE A 223 -0.41 -1.90 4.02
N THR A 224 -0.65 -1.56 5.29
CA THR A 224 -1.57 -2.30 6.17
C THR A 224 -2.97 -2.35 5.58
N GLY A 225 -3.49 -1.23 5.09
CA GLY A 225 -4.81 -1.12 4.48
C GLY A 225 -4.96 -1.97 3.22
N SER A 226 -3.90 -2.09 2.41
CA SER A 226 -3.92 -2.96 1.23
C SER A 226 -4.10 -4.44 1.58
N ILE A 227 -3.47 -4.88 2.66
CA ILE A 227 -3.55 -6.27 3.15
C ILE A 227 -4.89 -6.50 3.87
N ALA A 228 -5.28 -5.56 4.73
CA ALA A 228 -6.52 -5.64 5.50
C ALA A 228 -7.76 -5.66 4.62
N GLU A 229 -7.80 -4.86 3.54
CA GLU A 229 -8.86 -4.91 2.53
C GLU A 229 -9.00 -6.31 1.93
N ALA A 230 -7.88 -6.92 1.56
CA ALA A 230 -7.87 -8.24 0.93
C ALA A 230 -8.37 -9.34 1.87
N TYR A 231 -8.19 -9.17 3.17
CA TYR A 231 -8.54 -10.14 4.20
C TYR A 231 -9.94 -9.94 4.79
N PHE A 232 -10.28 -8.70 5.15
CA PHE A 232 -11.52 -8.35 5.86
C PHE A 232 -12.57 -7.70 4.94
N GLY A 233 -12.17 -7.14 3.80
CA GLY A 233 -12.95 -6.16 3.07
C GLY A 233 -12.84 -4.77 3.70
N VAL A 234 -13.60 -3.81 3.15
CA VAL A 234 -13.60 -2.41 3.61
C VAL A 234 -15.00 -1.99 4.06
N PRO A 235 -15.16 -1.33 5.22
CA PRO A 235 -16.44 -0.76 5.63
C PRO A 235 -16.95 0.29 4.63
N GLU A 236 -18.23 0.25 4.29
CA GLU A 236 -18.85 1.09 3.27
C GLU A 236 -18.66 2.58 3.55
N GLU A 237 -18.76 2.99 4.81
CA GLU A 237 -18.59 4.39 5.23
C GLU A 237 -17.15 4.87 5.00
N MET A 238 -16.16 4.06 5.33
CA MET A 238 -14.75 4.39 5.08
C MET A 238 -14.43 4.44 3.58
N TYR A 239 -15.02 3.53 2.80
CA TYR A 239 -14.93 3.56 1.34
C TYR A 239 -15.46 4.89 0.78
N LYS A 240 -16.71 5.25 1.13
CA LYS A 240 -17.35 6.49 0.64
C LYS A 240 -16.55 7.73 1.00
N GLU A 241 -16.08 7.79 2.24
CA GLU A 241 -15.34 8.95 2.74
C GLU A 241 -14.01 9.14 2.00
N ALA A 242 -13.23 8.08 1.82
CA ALA A 242 -11.98 8.14 1.07
C ALA A 242 -12.21 8.38 -0.43
N PHE A 243 -13.16 7.66 -1.03
CA PHE A 243 -13.48 7.81 -2.45
C PHE A 243 -13.95 9.22 -2.81
N ASN A 244 -14.73 9.88 -1.94
CA ASN A 244 -15.20 11.25 -2.16
C ASN A 244 -14.05 12.27 -2.22
N ARG A 245 -12.92 12.01 -1.56
CA ARG A 245 -11.73 12.87 -1.54
C ARG A 245 -10.87 12.76 -2.79
N LEU A 246 -11.11 11.76 -3.64
CA LEU A 246 -10.36 11.53 -4.87
C LEU A 246 -10.81 12.47 -5.99
N THR A 247 -9.87 12.81 -6.88
CA THR A 247 -10.17 13.51 -8.14
C THR A 247 -11.04 12.65 -9.06
N PRO A 248 -11.78 13.23 -10.02
CA PRO A 248 -12.56 12.45 -10.98
C PRO A 248 -11.71 11.43 -11.76
N HIS A 249 -10.47 11.77 -12.11
CA HIS A 249 -9.56 10.86 -12.79
C HIS A 249 -9.21 9.65 -11.91
N PHE A 250 -8.88 9.87 -10.63
CA PHE A 250 -8.58 8.78 -9.70
C PHE A 250 -9.79 7.89 -9.44
N LYS A 251 -10.98 8.49 -9.26
CA LYS A 251 -12.24 7.74 -9.14
C LYS A 251 -12.46 6.79 -10.30
N ASN A 252 -12.23 7.24 -11.52
CA ASN A 252 -12.38 6.40 -12.71
C ASN A 252 -11.41 5.21 -12.70
N VAL A 253 -10.12 5.43 -12.37
CA VAL A 253 -9.14 4.33 -12.30
C VAL A 253 -9.47 3.34 -11.19
N VAL A 254 -9.88 3.84 -10.01
CA VAL A 254 -10.29 2.99 -8.89
C VAL A 254 -11.49 2.13 -9.28
N THR A 255 -12.53 2.75 -9.86
CA THR A 255 -13.74 2.03 -10.30
C THR A 255 -13.41 0.96 -11.34
N GLU A 256 -12.66 1.31 -12.40
CA GLU A 256 -12.26 0.37 -13.45
C GLU A 256 -11.46 -0.81 -12.89
N PHE A 257 -10.55 -0.53 -11.95
CA PHE A 257 -9.75 -1.58 -11.33
C PHE A 257 -10.59 -2.50 -10.44
N GLU A 258 -11.49 -1.96 -9.65
CA GLU A 258 -12.35 -2.75 -8.76
C GLU A 258 -13.40 -3.56 -9.52
N GLU A 259 -13.94 -3.05 -10.62
CA GLU A 259 -14.81 -3.82 -11.52
C GLU A 259 -14.10 -5.03 -12.11
N LYS A 260 -12.81 -4.89 -12.46
CA LYS A 260 -12.03 -5.95 -13.09
C LYS A 260 -11.42 -6.95 -12.10
N PHE A 261 -10.93 -6.47 -10.96
CA PHE A 261 -10.13 -7.27 -10.03
C PHE A 261 -10.64 -7.27 -8.58
N GLY A 262 -11.51 -6.34 -8.20
CA GLY A 262 -11.91 -6.12 -6.81
C GLY A 262 -12.87 -7.18 -6.25
N ASN A 263 -12.86 -7.31 -4.93
CA ASN A 263 -13.96 -7.95 -4.21
C ASN A 263 -15.11 -6.95 -4.05
N LYS A 264 -16.34 -7.46 -4.02
CA LYS A 264 -17.51 -6.62 -3.77
C LYS A 264 -17.41 -5.98 -2.39
N ILE A 265 -17.76 -4.69 -2.29
CA ILE A 265 -17.95 -3.96 -1.05
C ILE A 265 -18.81 -4.77 -0.08
N LEU A 266 -18.43 -4.80 1.20
CA LEU A 266 -19.24 -5.40 2.26
C LEU A 266 -20.55 -4.61 2.43
N ASN A 267 -21.61 -5.03 1.75
CA ASN A 267 -22.95 -4.52 2.03
C ASN A 267 -23.48 -5.26 3.27
N ASN A 268 -23.64 -4.53 4.37
CA ASN A 268 -24.33 -4.96 5.59
C ASN A 268 -23.84 -6.29 6.21
N GLY A 269 -22.54 -6.44 6.44
CA GLY A 269 -22.03 -7.50 7.34
C GLY A 269 -22.11 -8.94 6.83
N ASN A 270 -22.52 -9.20 5.59
CA ASN A 270 -22.57 -10.54 5.01
C ASN A 270 -21.60 -10.66 3.82
N LEU A 271 -20.53 -11.41 4.03
CA LEU A 271 -19.68 -11.94 2.96
C LEU A 271 -20.48 -12.92 2.09
N THR A 272 -20.89 -12.53 0.90
CA THR A 272 -21.25 -13.51 -0.12
C THR A 272 -19.95 -13.96 -0.80
N LYS A 273 -19.43 -15.11 -0.37
CA LYS A 273 -18.40 -15.86 -1.10
C LYS A 273 -18.93 -16.12 -2.51
N LYS A 274 -18.26 -15.62 -3.53
CA LYS A 274 -18.35 -16.25 -4.86
C LYS A 274 -17.48 -17.49 -4.82
N ASP A 275 -18.09 -18.59 -5.19
CA ASP A 275 -17.47 -19.90 -5.29
C ASP A 275 -16.18 -19.87 -6.10
N VAL A 276 -15.20 -20.65 -5.61
CA VAL A 276 -13.91 -20.97 -6.23
C VAL A 276 -14.13 -21.74 -7.53
#